data_08ba70199e370c453f6b60f1d0ad7e8b
#
_entry.id   08ba70199e370c453f6b60f1d0ad7e8b
#
_cell.length_a   1.000
_cell.length_b   1.000
_cell.length_c   1.000
_cell.angle_alpha   90.00
_cell.angle_beta   90.00
_cell.angle_gamma   90.00
#
_symmetry.space_group_name_H-M   'P 1'
#
loop_
_entity.id
_entity.type
_entity.pdbx_description
1 polymer ?
#
loop_
_entity_poly.entity_id
_entity_poly.type
_entity_poly.pdbx_seq_one_letter_code
_entity_poly.pdbx_strand_id
1 'polypeptide(L)'
;QRQMCIRDRVITMNAILGTVQTVKASASLDSLKQMSAPTAKVLRDGQIVQIPGREVVPGDVVILEAGDSVCADGRLLECASLKCAESALTGESLPVEKDTEPLSGETALGDRKNMVFSGSFATYGRGRFLVTATGMDTEMGKIAQLLKNTEERRTPLQVSLDQFGRKLSIIILVICAVLFGVSVLWRHENVMNAFLFAVALAVAAIPEA
;
A
#
# COMPACT_ATOMS: atom_id res chain seq x y z
N GLN A 1 -36.80 29.79 4.83
CA GLN A 1 -36.03 29.28 6.00
C GLN A 1 -36.16 27.76 6.23
N ARG A 2 -37.34 27.15 6.08
CA ARG A 2 -37.54 25.70 6.28
C ARG A 2 -36.80 24.81 5.24
N GLN A 3 -36.74 25.23 4.01
CA GLN A 3 -36.06 24.45 2.95
C GLN A 3 -34.51 24.44 3.07
N MET A 4 -33.91 25.50 3.62
CA MET A 4 -32.46 25.57 3.89
C MET A 4 -32.06 24.57 4.98
N CYS A 5 -32.82 24.47 6.07
CA CYS A 5 -32.54 23.52 7.16
C CYS A 5 -32.61 22.04 6.74
N ILE A 6 -33.47 21.69 5.80
CA ILE A 6 -33.60 20.31 5.30
C ILE A 6 -32.42 19.94 4.45
N ARG A 7 -31.93 20.87 3.59
CA ARG A 7 -30.80 20.67 2.70
C ARG A 7 -29.49 20.50 3.50
N ASP A 8 -29.29 21.32 4.53
CA ASP A 8 -28.11 21.23 5.40
C ASP A 8 -28.10 19.91 6.21
N ARG A 9 -29.28 19.46 6.67
CA ARG A 9 -29.42 18.16 7.34
C ARG A 9 -29.09 16.98 6.43
N VAL A 10 -29.53 17.02 5.17
CA VAL A 10 -29.26 15.94 4.22
C VAL A 10 -27.77 15.88 3.87
N ILE A 11 -27.13 17.03 3.64
CA ILE A 11 -25.69 17.12 3.36
C ILE A 11 -24.88 16.60 4.56
N THR A 12 -25.22 17.06 5.76
CA THR A 12 -24.54 16.63 7.00
C THR A 12 -24.69 15.13 7.23
N MET A 13 -25.91 14.60 7.02
CA MET A 13 -26.20 13.18 7.18
C MET A 13 -25.43 12.32 6.13
N ASN A 14 -25.36 12.78 4.87
CA ASN A 14 -24.59 12.10 3.83
C ASN A 14 -23.10 12.12 4.14
N ALA A 15 -22.54 13.25 4.60
CA ALA A 15 -21.15 13.34 4.99
C ALA A 15 -20.81 12.40 6.15
N ILE A 16 -21.64 12.35 7.18
CA ILE A 16 -21.48 11.43 8.32
C ILE A 16 -21.57 9.98 7.86
N LEU A 17 -22.57 9.65 7.04
CA LEU A 17 -22.78 8.29 6.53
C LEU A 17 -21.59 7.84 5.67
N GLY A 18 -21.11 8.69 4.76
CA GLY A 18 -19.94 8.42 3.93
C GLY A 18 -18.68 8.17 4.77
N THR A 19 -18.43 9.03 5.76
CA THR A 19 -17.28 8.86 6.67
C THR A 19 -17.36 7.54 7.45
N VAL A 20 -18.54 7.21 8.00
CA VAL A 20 -18.74 5.95 8.74
C VAL A 20 -18.55 4.73 7.84
N GLN A 21 -19.03 4.77 6.59
CA GLN A 21 -18.85 3.70 5.62
C GLN A 21 -17.37 3.52 5.26
N THR A 22 -16.64 4.60 5.02
CA THR A 22 -15.19 4.56 4.71
C THR A 22 -14.39 3.98 5.87
N VAL A 23 -14.63 4.44 7.10
CA VAL A 23 -13.95 3.93 8.30
C VAL A 23 -14.24 2.45 8.52
N LYS A 24 -15.50 2.01 8.36
CA LYS A 24 -15.86 0.58 8.47
C LYS A 24 -15.19 -0.27 7.39
N ALA A 25 -15.17 0.20 6.15
CA ALA A 25 -14.49 -0.50 5.05
C ALA A 25 -12.99 -0.65 5.30
N SER A 26 -12.31 0.42 5.74
CA SER A 26 -10.89 0.38 6.09
C SER A 26 -10.61 -0.58 7.24
N ALA A 27 -11.41 -0.55 8.31
CA ALA A 27 -11.26 -1.46 9.46
C ALA A 27 -11.43 -2.94 9.06
N SER A 28 -12.37 -3.24 8.16
CA SER A 28 -12.56 -4.60 7.63
C SER A 28 -11.36 -5.08 6.81
N LEU A 29 -10.79 -4.20 5.98
CA LEU A 29 -9.57 -4.51 5.21
C LEU A 29 -8.36 -4.74 6.11
N ASP A 30 -8.21 -3.95 7.17
CA ASP A 30 -7.11 -4.11 8.13
C ASP A 30 -7.23 -5.42 8.90
N SER A 31 -8.44 -5.83 9.27
CA SER A 31 -8.68 -7.13 9.91
C SER A 31 -8.31 -8.29 8.98
N LEU A 32 -8.66 -8.22 7.68
CA LEU A 32 -8.28 -9.22 6.70
C LEU A 32 -6.76 -9.30 6.50
N LYS A 33 -6.08 -8.15 6.46
CA LYS A 33 -4.61 -8.10 6.38
C LYS A 33 -3.94 -8.74 7.60
N GLN A 34 -4.48 -8.53 8.80
CA GLN A 34 -3.95 -9.15 10.02
C GLN A 34 -4.15 -10.68 10.02
N MET A 35 -5.27 -11.19 9.53
CA MET A 35 -5.52 -12.63 9.42
C MET A 35 -4.63 -13.32 8.38
N SER A 36 -4.17 -12.58 7.37
CA SER A 36 -3.29 -13.07 6.31
C SER A 36 -1.80 -12.82 6.59
N ALA A 37 -1.46 -12.24 7.74
CA ALA A 37 -0.06 -11.96 8.08
C ALA A 37 0.72 -13.27 8.26
N PRO A 38 1.92 -13.39 7.66
CA PRO A 38 2.73 -14.58 7.81
C PRO A 38 3.16 -14.76 9.27
N THR A 39 3.14 -16.01 9.74
CA THR A 39 3.64 -16.39 11.07
C THR A 39 4.99 -17.10 10.93
N ALA A 40 5.82 -17.01 11.96
CA ALA A 40 7.11 -17.68 12.04
C ALA A 40 7.18 -18.61 13.26
N LYS A 41 7.79 -19.77 13.09
CA LYS A 41 8.11 -20.70 14.17
C LYS A 41 9.51 -20.37 14.66
N VAL A 42 9.62 -19.81 15.84
CA VAL A 42 10.91 -19.41 16.45
C VAL A 42 11.27 -20.30 17.62
N LEU A 43 12.55 -20.59 17.77
CA LEU A 43 13.09 -21.32 18.91
C LEU A 43 13.59 -20.30 19.94
N ARG A 44 12.85 -20.12 21.04
CA ARG A 44 13.22 -19.28 22.17
C ARG A 44 13.22 -20.09 23.47
N ASP A 45 14.22 -19.95 24.28
CA ASP A 45 14.37 -20.67 25.56
C ASP A 45 14.21 -22.20 25.44
N GLY A 46 14.67 -22.77 24.31
CA GLY A 46 14.56 -24.20 24.02
C GLY A 46 13.16 -24.67 23.61
N GLN A 47 12.20 -23.78 23.46
CA GLN A 47 10.83 -24.08 23.04
C GLN A 47 10.53 -23.46 21.67
N ILE A 48 9.74 -24.18 20.87
CA ILE A 48 9.26 -23.70 19.58
C ILE A 48 7.97 -22.92 19.85
N VAL A 49 7.99 -21.62 19.52
CA VAL A 49 6.85 -20.71 19.66
C VAL A 49 6.49 -20.17 18.30
N GLN A 50 5.20 -20.17 17.98
CA GLN A 50 4.71 -19.50 16.76
C GLN A 50 4.36 -18.05 17.06
N ILE A 51 4.98 -17.12 16.34
CA ILE A 51 4.79 -15.70 16.49
C ILE A 51 4.43 -15.05 15.15
N PRO A 52 3.78 -13.88 15.15
CA PRO A 52 3.63 -13.08 13.95
C PRO A 52 5.00 -12.71 13.35
N GLY A 53 5.15 -12.79 12.02
CA GLY A 53 6.43 -12.50 11.35
C GLY A 53 7.02 -11.12 11.65
N ARG A 54 6.17 -10.14 11.99
CA ARG A 54 6.57 -8.78 12.40
C ARG A 54 7.27 -8.72 13.78
N GLU A 55 7.15 -9.78 14.59
CA GLU A 55 7.73 -9.86 15.95
C GLU A 55 9.05 -10.64 15.98
N VAL A 56 9.51 -11.08 14.82
CA VAL A 56 10.82 -11.69 14.63
C VAL A 56 11.90 -10.63 14.72
N VAL A 57 12.93 -10.90 15.50
CA VAL A 57 14.07 -10.00 15.74
C VAL A 57 15.38 -10.64 15.32
N PRO A 58 16.41 -9.83 14.97
CA PRO A 58 17.75 -10.35 14.73
C PRO A 58 18.26 -11.14 15.94
N GLY A 59 18.82 -12.33 15.68
CA GLY A 59 19.24 -13.28 16.72
C GLY A 59 18.24 -14.40 17.02
N ASP A 60 17.00 -14.30 16.55
CA ASP A 60 16.06 -15.44 16.62
C ASP A 60 16.50 -16.58 15.73
N VAL A 61 16.25 -17.82 16.18
CA VAL A 61 16.39 -19.01 15.35
C VAL A 61 15.00 -19.40 14.83
N VAL A 62 14.81 -19.31 13.53
CA VAL A 62 13.53 -19.63 12.87
C VAL A 62 13.61 -21.02 12.26
N ILE A 63 12.53 -21.77 12.40
CA ILE A 63 12.34 -23.09 11.80
C ILE A 63 11.51 -22.91 10.54
N LEU A 64 11.99 -23.46 9.44
CA LEU A 64 11.31 -23.48 8.13
C LEU A 64 10.93 -24.90 7.75
N GLU A 65 9.71 -25.04 7.27
CA GLU A 65 9.18 -26.24 6.64
C GLU A 65 8.60 -25.89 5.27
N ALA A 66 8.44 -26.90 4.42
CA ALA A 66 7.82 -26.70 3.11
C ALA A 66 6.42 -26.08 3.26
N GLY A 67 6.18 -24.98 2.54
CA GLY A 67 4.96 -24.16 2.61
C GLY A 67 5.09 -22.92 3.49
N ASP A 68 6.14 -22.80 4.32
CA ASP A 68 6.35 -21.63 5.16
C ASP A 68 6.90 -20.45 4.34
N SER A 69 6.46 -19.24 4.69
CA SER A 69 7.01 -17.99 4.16
C SER A 69 8.19 -17.55 5.02
N VAL A 70 9.26 -17.09 4.37
CA VAL A 70 10.42 -16.53 5.03
C VAL A 70 10.14 -15.06 5.38
N CYS A 71 10.09 -14.74 6.67
CA CYS A 71 9.70 -13.41 7.17
C CYS A 71 10.89 -12.46 7.42
N ALA A 72 12.12 -12.96 7.40
CA ALA A 72 13.33 -12.21 7.68
C ALA A 72 14.51 -12.79 6.90
N ASP A 73 15.58 -11.99 6.70
CA ASP A 73 16.81 -12.51 6.15
C ASP A 73 17.61 -13.24 7.22
N GLY A 74 18.22 -14.34 6.84
CA GLY A 74 18.98 -15.10 7.80
C GLY A 74 19.97 -16.08 7.21
N ARG A 75 20.91 -16.48 8.06
CA ARG A 75 21.95 -17.48 7.77
C ARG A 75 21.45 -18.87 8.16
N LEU A 76 21.47 -19.81 7.23
CA LEU A 76 21.14 -21.20 7.49
C LEU A 76 22.12 -21.83 8.48
N LEU A 77 21.61 -22.45 9.52
CA LEU A 77 22.33 -23.25 10.50
C LEU A 77 22.25 -24.73 10.17
N GLU A 78 21.07 -25.18 9.77
CA GLU A 78 20.77 -26.56 9.42
C GLU A 78 19.83 -26.56 8.21
N CYS A 79 20.01 -27.50 7.29
CA CYS A 79 19.06 -27.74 6.21
C CYS A 79 18.99 -29.23 5.86
N ALA A 80 17.82 -29.68 5.47
CA ALA A 80 17.57 -31.03 4.93
C ALA A 80 16.77 -30.86 3.64
N SER A 81 17.48 -30.92 2.50
CA SER A 81 16.93 -30.76 1.14
C SER A 81 16.05 -29.51 0.99
N LEU A 82 16.40 -28.41 1.68
CA LEU A 82 15.62 -27.18 1.65
C LEU A 82 15.74 -26.53 0.27
N LYS A 83 14.57 -26.20 -0.32
CA LYS A 83 14.49 -25.42 -1.56
C LYS A 83 13.59 -24.21 -1.32
N CYS A 84 14.08 -23.02 -1.73
CA CYS A 84 13.36 -21.76 -1.58
C CYS A 84 13.06 -21.14 -2.94
N ALA A 85 11.83 -20.71 -3.14
CA ALA A 85 11.45 -19.88 -4.28
C ALA A 85 11.77 -18.41 -3.96
N GLU A 86 12.74 -17.86 -4.66
CA GLU A 86 13.26 -16.50 -4.45
C GLU A 86 12.96 -15.58 -5.64
N SER A 87 11.96 -15.93 -6.45
CA SER A 87 11.62 -15.22 -7.68
C SER A 87 11.30 -13.74 -7.48
N ALA A 88 10.75 -13.37 -6.32
CA ALA A 88 10.48 -11.98 -6.00
C ALA A 88 11.75 -11.12 -5.85
N LEU A 89 12.88 -11.73 -5.51
CA LEU A 89 14.14 -11.07 -5.25
C LEU A 89 15.13 -11.22 -6.42
N THR A 90 15.23 -12.42 -6.99
CA THR A 90 16.20 -12.75 -8.05
C THR A 90 15.60 -12.71 -9.45
N GLY A 91 14.29 -12.79 -9.59
CA GLY A 91 13.59 -12.93 -10.86
C GLY A 91 13.59 -14.35 -11.43
N GLU A 92 14.29 -15.30 -10.80
CA GLU A 92 14.35 -16.69 -11.25
C GLU A 92 13.15 -17.49 -10.77
N SER A 93 12.49 -18.20 -11.69
CA SER A 93 11.28 -18.96 -11.40
C SER A 93 11.53 -20.32 -10.74
N LEU A 94 12.76 -20.86 -10.86
CA LEU A 94 13.11 -22.15 -10.29
C LEU A 94 13.51 -22.01 -8.82
N PRO A 95 13.04 -22.92 -7.94
CA PRO A 95 13.45 -22.93 -6.55
C PRO A 95 14.96 -23.21 -6.42
N VAL A 96 15.64 -22.42 -5.60
CA VAL A 96 17.06 -22.55 -5.30
C VAL A 96 17.26 -23.57 -4.19
N GLU A 97 18.14 -24.53 -4.42
CA GLU A 97 18.56 -25.50 -3.40
C GLU A 97 19.51 -24.81 -2.41
N LYS A 98 19.19 -24.95 -1.13
CA LYS A 98 19.92 -24.28 -0.03
C LYS A 98 20.89 -25.23 0.64
N ASP A 99 22.00 -24.68 1.10
CA ASP A 99 23.07 -25.40 1.81
C ASP A 99 23.57 -24.59 3.02
N THR A 100 24.28 -25.23 3.92
CA THR A 100 24.87 -24.58 5.10
C THR A 100 26.35 -24.23 4.92
N GLU A 101 26.98 -24.66 3.82
CA GLU A 101 28.40 -24.46 3.59
C GLU A 101 28.80 -22.98 3.50
N PRO A 102 29.95 -22.59 4.07
CA PRO A 102 30.48 -21.24 3.93
C PRO A 102 30.81 -20.93 2.48
N LEU A 103 30.36 -19.76 2.01
CA LEU A 103 30.71 -19.26 0.67
C LEU A 103 32.06 -18.55 0.73
N SER A 104 32.91 -18.77 -0.26
CA SER A 104 34.20 -18.10 -0.39
C SER A 104 34.06 -16.88 -1.29
N GLY A 105 34.36 -15.68 -0.75
CA GLY A 105 34.33 -14.42 -1.49
C GLY A 105 33.00 -13.72 -1.59
N GLU A 106 32.96 -12.61 -2.34
CA GLU A 106 31.73 -11.88 -2.62
C GLU A 106 30.88 -12.67 -3.61
N THR A 107 29.70 -13.06 -3.17
CA THR A 107 28.75 -13.87 -3.94
C THR A 107 27.50 -13.04 -4.27
N ALA A 108 27.03 -13.10 -5.51
CA ALA A 108 25.80 -12.48 -5.93
C ALA A 108 24.62 -12.98 -5.09
N LEU A 109 23.58 -12.16 -4.94
CA LEU A 109 22.47 -12.43 -4.04
C LEU A 109 21.78 -13.78 -4.33
N GLY A 110 21.50 -14.07 -5.60
CA GLY A 110 20.87 -15.33 -6.03
C GLY A 110 21.74 -16.59 -5.80
N ASP A 111 23.05 -16.43 -5.69
CA ASP A 111 24.00 -17.52 -5.48
C ASP A 111 24.30 -17.79 -4.00
N ARG A 112 23.73 -16.98 -3.08
CA ARG A 112 23.90 -17.15 -1.63
C ARG A 112 23.07 -18.31 -1.12
N LYS A 113 23.49 -19.55 -1.42
CA LYS A 113 22.77 -20.79 -1.04
C LYS A 113 22.69 -20.99 0.45
N ASN A 114 23.56 -20.39 1.22
CA ASN A 114 23.62 -20.50 2.68
C ASN A 114 22.79 -19.44 3.43
N MET A 115 22.01 -18.67 2.72
CA MET A 115 21.10 -17.67 3.28
C MET A 115 19.70 -17.89 2.76
N VAL A 116 18.72 -17.41 3.54
CA VAL A 116 17.32 -17.29 3.16
C VAL A 116 16.93 -15.81 3.24
N PHE A 117 16.00 -15.40 2.39
CA PHE A 117 15.62 -14.00 2.24
C PHE A 117 14.15 -13.77 2.49
N SER A 118 13.84 -12.65 3.10
CA SER A 118 12.47 -12.21 3.35
C SER A 118 11.67 -12.09 2.05
N GLY A 119 10.42 -12.55 2.08
CA GLY A 119 9.54 -12.57 0.91
C GLY A 119 9.70 -13.79 0.01
N SER A 120 10.59 -14.74 0.35
CA SER A 120 10.69 -16.04 -0.31
C SER A 120 9.80 -17.10 0.38
N PHE A 121 9.65 -18.25 -0.27
CA PHE A 121 8.87 -19.38 0.25
C PHE A 121 9.70 -20.66 0.24
N ALA A 122 9.65 -21.43 1.33
CA ALA A 122 10.19 -22.78 1.36
C ALA A 122 9.27 -23.70 0.55
N THR A 123 9.74 -24.21 -0.58
CA THR A 123 8.95 -25.07 -1.49
C THR A 123 9.13 -26.54 -1.18
N TYR A 124 10.26 -26.92 -0.60
CA TYR A 124 10.59 -28.31 -0.28
C TYR A 124 11.57 -28.37 0.88
N GLY A 125 11.55 -29.47 1.64
CA GLY A 125 12.49 -29.75 2.72
C GLY A 125 12.20 -28.98 4.00
N ARG A 126 13.23 -28.88 4.84
CA ARG A 126 13.18 -28.15 6.13
C ARG A 126 14.54 -27.57 6.47
N GLY A 127 14.56 -26.53 7.29
CA GLY A 127 15.79 -25.92 7.76
C GLY A 127 15.60 -25.09 9.00
N ARG A 128 16.72 -24.65 9.57
CA ARG A 128 16.78 -23.65 10.63
C ARG A 128 17.71 -22.54 10.22
N PHE A 129 17.34 -21.33 10.48
CA PHE A 129 18.20 -20.18 10.18
C PHE A 129 18.24 -19.19 11.34
N LEU A 130 19.38 -18.54 11.50
CA LEU A 130 19.57 -17.43 12.39
C LEU A 130 19.19 -16.14 11.68
N VAL A 131 18.28 -15.37 12.24
CA VAL A 131 17.86 -14.08 11.71
C VAL A 131 19.00 -13.08 11.79
N THR A 132 19.39 -12.50 10.68
CA THR A 132 20.45 -11.50 10.56
C THR A 132 19.92 -10.09 10.31
N ALA A 133 18.79 -9.96 9.58
CA ALA A 133 18.18 -8.69 9.26
C ALA A 133 16.65 -8.81 9.18
N THR A 134 15.94 -7.76 9.58
CA THR A 134 14.47 -7.69 9.59
C THR A 134 13.96 -6.39 8.97
N GLY A 135 12.71 -6.37 8.51
CA GLY A 135 12.04 -5.17 8.02
C GLY A 135 12.78 -4.48 6.88
N MET A 136 13.10 -3.21 7.06
CA MET A 136 13.76 -2.39 6.02
C MET A 136 15.25 -2.71 5.82
N ASP A 137 15.88 -3.44 6.76
CA ASP A 137 17.29 -3.85 6.66
C ASP A 137 17.47 -5.14 5.86
N THR A 138 16.37 -5.84 5.51
CA THR A 138 16.39 -7.00 4.62
C THR A 138 16.70 -6.59 3.18
N GLU A 139 17.14 -7.52 2.34
CA GLU A 139 17.39 -7.24 0.92
C GLU A 139 16.11 -6.76 0.23
N MET A 140 14.95 -7.36 0.54
CA MET A 140 13.65 -6.90 0.05
C MET A 140 13.31 -5.50 0.59
N GLY A 141 13.63 -5.22 1.85
CA GLY A 141 13.45 -3.90 2.47
C GLY A 141 14.27 -2.81 1.79
N LYS A 142 15.51 -3.09 1.42
CA LYS A 142 16.37 -2.17 0.66
C LYS A 142 15.77 -1.82 -0.70
N ILE A 143 15.22 -2.81 -1.41
CA ILE A 143 14.52 -2.59 -2.69
C ILE A 143 13.29 -1.70 -2.46
N ALA A 144 12.49 -2.00 -1.43
CA ALA A 144 11.31 -1.20 -1.08
C ALA A 144 11.68 0.25 -0.74
N GLN A 145 12.80 0.48 -0.07
CA GLN A 145 13.30 1.82 0.23
C GLN A 145 13.72 2.58 -1.02
N LEU A 146 14.38 1.93 -1.98
CA LEU A 146 14.72 2.53 -3.26
C LEU A 146 13.47 2.92 -4.05
N LEU A 147 12.44 2.07 -4.04
CA LEU A 147 11.16 2.36 -4.69
C LEU A 147 10.41 3.51 -4.02
N LYS A 148 10.44 3.58 -2.68
CA LYS A 148 9.78 4.66 -1.92
C LYS A 148 10.41 6.03 -2.18
N ASN A 149 11.71 6.09 -2.43
CA ASN A 149 12.44 7.31 -2.78
C ASN A 149 12.24 7.72 -4.25
N THR A 150 11.61 6.86 -5.06
CA THR A 150 11.26 7.18 -6.44
C THR A 150 9.92 7.91 -6.39
N GLU A 151 9.88 9.19 -6.75
CA GLU A 151 8.62 9.95 -6.88
C GLU A 151 7.63 9.18 -7.74
N GLU A 152 6.40 9.03 -7.25
CA GLU A 152 5.29 8.45 -8.04
C GLU A 152 5.13 9.26 -9.31
N ARG A 153 5.66 8.75 -10.41
CA ARG A 153 5.48 9.37 -11.72
C ARG A 153 4.01 9.24 -12.11
N ARG A 154 3.33 10.38 -12.14
CA ARG A 154 1.96 10.44 -12.64
C ARG A 154 1.91 9.85 -14.05
N THR A 155 0.94 8.99 -14.29
CA THR A 155 0.77 8.41 -15.63
C THR A 155 0.48 9.53 -16.65
N PRO A 156 0.88 9.38 -17.93
CA PRO A 156 0.56 10.35 -18.96
C PRO A 156 -0.95 10.64 -19.06
N LEU A 157 -1.78 9.63 -18.78
CA LEU A 157 -3.23 9.75 -18.74
C LEU A 157 -3.69 10.66 -17.59
N GLN A 158 -3.15 10.48 -16.38
CA GLN A 158 -3.47 11.33 -15.23
C GLN A 158 -3.10 12.79 -15.50
N VAL A 159 -1.91 13.03 -16.07
CA VAL A 159 -1.49 14.40 -16.44
C VAL A 159 -2.45 15.02 -17.47
N SER A 160 -2.89 14.25 -18.47
CA SER A 160 -3.83 14.73 -19.48
C SER A 160 -5.21 15.02 -18.89
N LEU A 161 -5.69 14.17 -17.98
CA LEU A 161 -6.96 14.36 -17.27
C LEU A 161 -6.92 15.58 -16.35
N ASP A 162 -5.84 15.78 -15.60
CA ASP A 162 -5.62 16.97 -14.76
C ASP A 162 -5.64 18.25 -15.59
N GLN A 163 -4.96 18.24 -16.74
CA GLN A 163 -4.96 19.40 -17.66
C GLN A 163 -6.35 19.67 -18.23
N PHE A 164 -7.07 18.63 -18.62
CA PHE A 164 -8.44 18.74 -19.11
C PHE A 164 -9.37 19.29 -18.04
N GLY A 165 -9.32 18.69 -16.83
CA GLY A 165 -10.11 19.16 -15.67
C GLY A 165 -9.85 20.63 -15.34
N ARG A 166 -8.58 21.05 -15.35
CA ARG A 166 -8.22 22.44 -15.12
C ARG A 166 -8.76 23.39 -16.19
N LYS A 167 -8.67 23.04 -17.46
CA LYS A 167 -9.24 23.83 -18.56
C LYS A 167 -10.76 23.92 -18.45
N LEU A 168 -11.43 22.80 -18.17
CA LEU A 168 -12.86 22.74 -17.96
C LEU A 168 -13.32 23.62 -16.81
N SER A 169 -12.62 23.56 -15.67
CA SER A 169 -12.92 24.39 -14.51
C SER A 169 -12.81 25.90 -14.80
N ILE A 170 -11.80 26.30 -15.59
CA ILE A 170 -11.65 27.72 -15.99
C ILE A 170 -12.82 28.13 -16.89
N ILE A 171 -13.21 27.30 -17.85
CA ILE A 171 -14.35 27.57 -18.75
C ILE A 171 -15.64 27.73 -17.94
N ILE A 172 -15.91 26.82 -17.00
CA ILE A 172 -17.09 26.89 -16.13
C ILE A 172 -17.09 28.18 -15.32
N LEU A 173 -15.94 28.56 -14.75
CA LEU A 173 -15.82 29.79 -13.96
C LEU A 173 -16.11 31.05 -14.80
N VAL A 174 -15.60 31.08 -16.03
CA VAL A 174 -15.89 32.18 -16.97
C VAL A 174 -17.38 32.25 -17.32
N ILE A 175 -18.01 31.10 -17.61
CA ILE A 175 -19.45 31.05 -17.90
C ILE A 175 -20.26 31.53 -16.69
N CYS A 176 -19.94 31.08 -15.47
CA CYS A 176 -20.58 31.54 -14.25
C CYS A 176 -20.44 33.07 -14.04
N ALA A 177 -19.25 33.60 -14.31
CA ALA A 177 -19.02 35.04 -14.20
C ALA A 177 -19.82 35.85 -15.24
N VAL A 178 -19.93 35.36 -16.47
CA VAL A 178 -20.74 35.98 -17.52
C VAL A 178 -22.23 35.96 -17.15
N LEU A 179 -22.75 34.80 -16.71
CA LEU A 179 -24.15 34.68 -16.29
C LEU A 179 -24.47 35.54 -15.08
N PHE A 180 -23.56 35.62 -14.13
CA PHE A 180 -23.70 36.54 -12.99
C PHE A 180 -23.77 37.98 -13.46
N GLY A 181 -22.88 38.43 -14.34
CA GLY A 181 -22.87 39.78 -14.92
C GLY A 181 -24.15 40.10 -15.66
N VAL A 182 -24.64 39.17 -16.51
CA VAL A 182 -25.90 39.34 -17.26
C VAL A 182 -27.10 39.46 -16.31
N SER A 183 -27.15 38.60 -15.26
CA SER A 183 -28.25 38.62 -14.28
C SER A 183 -28.32 39.95 -13.52
N VAL A 184 -27.18 40.49 -13.14
CA VAL A 184 -27.12 41.78 -12.39
C VAL A 184 -27.39 42.97 -13.31
N LEU A 185 -26.77 43.04 -14.52
CA LEU A 185 -26.83 44.19 -15.39
C LEU A 185 -28.13 44.29 -16.22
N TRP A 186 -28.66 43.13 -16.67
CA TRP A 186 -29.81 43.13 -17.60
C TRP A 186 -31.13 42.81 -16.91
N ARG A 187 -31.15 41.91 -15.92
CA ARG A 187 -32.39 41.52 -15.21
C ARG A 187 -32.65 42.32 -13.95
N HIS A 188 -31.73 43.19 -13.52
CA HIS A 188 -31.82 43.94 -12.27
C HIS A 188 -32.20 43.11 -11.05
N GLU A 189 -31.82 41.84 -11.04
CA GLU A 189 -32.08 40.94 -9.89
C GLU A 189 -31.20 41.35 -8.72
N ASN A 190 -31.66 41.00 -7.49
CA ASN A 190 -30.86 41.20 -6.31
C ASN A 190 -29.52 40.45 -6.44
N VAL A 191 -28.41 41.19 -6.23
CA VAL A 191 -27.01 40.66 -6.33
C VAL A 191 -26.85 39.37 -5.56
N MET A 192 -27.51 39.21 -4.40
CA MET A 192 -27.47 38.03 -3.57
C MET A 192 -28.07 36.78 -4.28
N ASN A 193 -29.20 36.96 -4.99
CA ASN A 193 -29.86 35.87 -5.71
C ASN A 193 -29.05 35.42 -6.93
N ALA A 194 -28.51 36.39 -7.69
CA ALA A 194 -27.62 36.12 -8.83
C ALA A 194 -26.34 35.41 -8.38
N PHE A 195 -25.77 35.78 -7.24
CA PHE A 195 -24.60 35.13 -6.65
C PHE A 195 -24.91 33.69 -6.24
N LEU A 196 -26.00 33.45 -5.52
CA LEU A 196 -26.40 32.09 -5.11
C LEU A 196 -26.67 31.17 -6.31
N PHE A 197 -27.26 31.70 -7.39
CA PHE A 197 -27.47 30.96 -8.61
C PHE A 197 -26.15 30.58 -9.29
N ALA A 198 -25.22 31.53 -9.42
CA ALA A 198 -23.89 31.28 -10.00
C ALA A 198 -23.09 30.26 -9.20
N VAL A 199 -23.12 30.32 -7.86
CA VAL A 199 -22.47 29.33 -6.99
C VAL A 199 -23.12 27.96 -7.13
N ALA A 200 -24.44 27.88 -7.16
CA ALA A 200 -25.15 26.61 -7.34
C ALA A 200 -24.81 25.95 -8.67
N LEU A 201 -24.68 26.75 -9.75
CA LEU A 201 -24.27 26.28 -11.06
C LEU A 201 -22.82 25.79 -11.06
N ALA A 202 -21.91 26.54 -10.42
CA ALA A 202 -20.51 26.16 -10.32
C ALA A 202 -20.35 24.82 -9.57
N VAL A 203 -21.03 24.64 -8.44
CA VAL A 203 -21.00 23.39 -7.67
C VAL A 203 -21.58 22.21 -8.46
N ALA A 204 -22.67 22.43 -9.20
CA ALA A 204 -23.27 21.37 -10.02
C ALA A 204 -22.42 20.95 -11.22
N ALA A 205 -21.52 21.82 -11.68
CA ALA A 205 -20.67 21.56 -12.85
C ALA A 205 -19.27 21.04 -12.49
N ILE A 206 -18.91 20.94 -11.19
CA ILE A 206 -17.64 20.33 -10.75
C ILE A 206 -17.73 18.82 -11.00
N PRO A 207 -16.87 18.24 -11.86
CA PRO A 207 -16.82 16.80 -12.04
C PRO A 207 -16.29 16.18 -10.73
N GLU A 208 -17.10 15.36 -10.08
CA GLU A 208 -16.62 14.51 -8.99
C GLU A 208 -15.65 13.47 -9.58
N ALA A 209 -14.35 13.61 -9.29
CA ALA A 209 -13.29 12.68 -9.69
C ALA A 209 -13.00 11.67 -8.59
#